data_8834a1a45ebb3a16ea312372ff585ee4
#
_entry.id   8834a1a45ebb3a16ea312372ff585ee4
#
_cell.length_a   1.000
_cell.length_b   1.000
_cell.length_c   1.000
_cell.angle_alpha   90.00
_cell.angle_beta   90.00
_cell.angle_gamma   90.00
#
_symmetry.space_group_name_H-M   'P 1'
#
loop_
_entity.id
_entity.type
_entity.pdbx_description
1 polymer ?
#
loop_
_entity_poly.entity_id
_entity_poly.type
_entity_poly.pdbx_seq_one_letter_code
_entity_poly.pdbx_strand_id
1 'polypeptide(L)'
;MKIAIDVSPLQTGHKVRGAGFYLEHLKKALLQYYPDNTYTFFVRGAKLPENIDLVHFPYFEPFFLALPVYKRYKTAVTVHDLTPIVFSKHFPRGIKGSIKWQMQRYALKKANAIITDSNSSKKDIVKYVGVPEGRVNVIYLAAGEDFIKLKTENIKLKIKEKYKLPDKFVLYVGDVTWNKNLPRLLEAIRKTGIPLVMVGKALVSDDYDRTNPWNDDLVKVQQEAEANTNVIRLGFVSNEDLVEIYNMATVFIMPSLYEGFGLPVLEAMASGCPVITTKEGSLPEVAGEAALYVDAYSTESIAEGLKKVFNDENLQKELSKKGLKRAAEFSWKKTAEKTLDVYGKVLNK
;
A
#
# COMPACT_ATOMS: atom_id res chain seq x y z
N MET A 1 6.87 -26.22 -11.50
CA MET A 1 8.03 -25.50 -10.92
C MET A 1 8.07 -25.74 -9.43
N LYS A 2 9.28 -25.84 -8.84
CA LYS A 2 9.51 -25.95 -7.39
C LYS A 2 10.01 -24.59 -6.87
N ILE A 3 9.15 -23.86 -6.21
CA ILE A 3 9.34 -22.45 -5.86
C ILE A 3 9.44 -22.31 -4.35
N ALA A 4 10.50 -21.68 -3.84
CA ALA A 4 10.61 -21.31 -2.44
C ALA A 4 10.26 -19.82 -2.29
N ILE A 5 9.39 -19.48 -1.32
CA ILE A 5 8.91 -18.12 -1.06
C ILE A 5 9.24 -17.74 0.39
N ASP A 6 9.97 -16.64 0.58
CA ASP A 6 10.30 -16.09 1.91
C ASP A 6 9.05 -15.51 2.57
N VAL A 7 8.61 -16.10 3.68
CA VAL A 7 7.48 -15.62 4.47
C VAL A 7 7.91 -14.92 5.76
N SER A 8 9.18 -14.58 5.92
CA SER A 8 9.67 -13.85 7.09
C SER A 8 8.92 -12.55 7.38
N PRO A 9 8.46 -11.77 6.38
CA PRO A 9 7.68 -10.57 6.64
C PRO A 9 6.40 -10.81 7.46
N LEU A 10 5.79 -12.00 7.34
CA LEU A 10 4.58 -12.36 8.13
C LEU A 10 4.86 -12.61 9.62
N GLN A 11 6.14 -12.76 10.01
CA GLN A 11 6.56 -12.95 11.40
C GLN A 11 7.04 -11.66 12.08
N THR A 12 6.92 -10.54 11.39
CA THR A 12 7.37 -9.22 11.88
C THR A 12 6.22 -8.22 11.87
N GLY A 13 6.50 -6.98 12.28
CA GLY A 13 5.53 -5.87 12.18
C GLY A 13 5.03 -5.58 10.76
N HIS A 14 5.66 -6.17 9.73
CA HIS A 14 5.19 -6.06 8.35
C HIS A 14 3.91 -6.87 8.08
N LYS A 15 3.56 -7.85 8.93
CA LYS A 15 2.35 -8.67 8.78
C LYS A 15 1.08 -7.83 8.63
N VAL A 16 0.97 -6.75 9.39
CA VAL A 16 -0.19 -5.84 9.40
C VAL A 16 -0.01 -4.62 8.49
N ARG A 17 0.92 -4.66 7.56
CA ARG A 17 1.22 -3.61 6.57
C ARG A 17 1.04 -4.13 5.15
N GLY A 18 1.10 -3.24 4.16
CA GLY A 18 0.93 -3.57 2.75
C GLY A 18 1.76 -4.77 2.26
N ALA A 19 3.02 -4.90 2.72
CA ALA A 19 3.89 -6.02 2.34
C ALA A 19 3.38 -7.38 2.87
N GLY A 20 2.86 -7.42 4.11
CA GLY A 20 2.25 -8.63 4.67
C GLY A 20 0.96 -8.99 3.94
N PHE A 21 0.10 -7.99 3.69
CA PHE A 21 -1.11 -8.15 2.91
C PHE A 21 -0.81 -8.71 1.50
N TYR A 22 0.15 -8.13 0.79
CA TYR A 22 0.61 -8.66 -0.50
C TYR A 22 1.00 -10.13 -0.42
N LEU A 23 1.84 -10.47 0.55
CA LEU A 23 2.39 -11.84 0.68
C LEU A 23 1.29 -12.86 1.03
N GLU A 24 0.37 -12.54 1.94
CA GLU A 24 -0.75 -13.42 2.29
C GLU A 24 -1.67 -13.67 1.10
N HIS A 25 -2.03 -12.63 0.36
CA HIS A 25 -2.91 -12.75 -0.80
C HIS A 25 -2.22 -13.44 -1.99
N LEU A 26 -0.95 -13.15 -2.26
CA LEU A 26 -0.18 -13.86 -3.28
C LEU A 26 -0.07 -15.35 -2.95
N LYS A 27 0.27 -15.69 -1.69
CA LYS A 27 0.32 -17.08 -1.24
C LYS A 27 -1.03 -17.79 -1.43
N LYS A 28 -2.13 -17.17 -0.99
CA LYS A 28 -3.50 -17.70 -1.16
C LYS A 28 -3.80 -17.95 -2.65
N ALA A 29 -3.55 -16.97 -3.50
CA ALA A 29 -3.83 -17.04 -4.93
C ALA A 29 -2.98 -18.11 -5.64
N LEU A 30 -1.70 -18.24 -5.31
CA LEU A 30 -0.82 -19.27 -5.87
C LEU A 30 -1.33 -20.68 -5.51
N LEU A 31 -1.68 -20.91 -4.25
CA LEU A 31 -2.18 -22.22 -3.80
C LEU A 31 -3.56 -22.55 -4.39
N GLN A 32 -4.42 -21.56 -4.53
CA GLN A 32 -5.80 -21.73 -4.99
C GLN A 32 -5.90 -21.91 -6.51
N TYR A 33 -5.20 -21.10 -7.28
CA TYR A 33 -5.36 -21.05 -8.73
C TYR A 33 -4.28 -21.79 -9.52
N TYR A 34 -3.13 -22.13 -8.89
CA TYR A 34 -2.00 -22.74 -9.56
C TYR A 34 -1.39 -23.89 -8.74
N PRO A 35 -2.20 -24.89 -8.30
CA PRO A 35 -1.78 -25.96 -7.40
C PRO A 35 -0.77 -26.95 -8.01
N ASP A 36 -0.62 -26.96 -9.34
CA ASP A 36 0.32 -27.86 -10.04
C ASP A 36 1.80 -27.53 -9.78
N ASN A 37 2.09 -26.37 -9.20
CA ASN A 37 3.43 -26.01 -8.78
C ASN A 37 3.66 -26.45 -7.33
N THR A 38 4.92 -26.74 -7.00
CA THR A 38 5.31 -27.04 -5.62
C THR A 38 5.80 -25.75 -4.95
N TYR A 39 5.17 -25.36 -3.86
CA TYR A 39 5.55 -24.16 -3.10
C TYR A 39 6.13 -24.54 -1.74
N THR A 40 7.32 -24.05 -1.44
CA THR A 40 7.98 -24.15 -0.13
C THR A 40 7.99 -22.77 0.53
N PHE A 41 7.22 -22.57 1.57
CA PHE A 41 7.24 -21.33 2.35
C PHE A 41 8.28 -21.44 3.46
N PHE A 42 9.24 -20.51 3.47
CA PHE A 42 10.35 -20.56 4.41
C PHE A 42 10.57 -19.23 5.12
N VAL A 43 11.19 -19.28 6.28
CA VAL A 43 11.72 -18.10 6.98
C VAL A 43 13.23 -18.04 6.80
N ARG A 44 13.77 -16.82 6.85
CA ARG A 44 15.22 -16.59 6.73
C ARG A 44 16.01 -17.43 7.73
N GLY A 45 17.09 -18.02 7.25
CA GLY A 45 17.91 -18.94 8.03
C GLY A 45 17.48 -20.41 7.93
N ALA A 46 16.29 -20.71 7.41
CA ALA A 46 15.88 -22.09 7.17
C ALA A 46 16.69 -22.72 6.02
N LYS A 47 17.00 -24.01 6.17
CA LYS A 47 17.62 -24.82 5.10
C LYS A 47 16.56 -25.11 4.04
N LEU A 48 16.82 -24.69 2.80
CA LEU A 48 15.95 -24.98 1.66
C LEU A 48 16.24 -26.39 1.11
N PRO A 49 15.22 -27.07 0.54
CA PRO A 49 15.42 -28.30 -0.22
C PRO A 49 16.42 -28.09 -1.38
N GLU A 50 17.17 -29.16 -1.72
CA GLU A 50 18.19 -29.05 -2.78
C GLU A 50 17.63 -28.87 -4.18
N ASN A 51 16.40 -29.32 -4.41
CA ASN A 51 15.73 -29.35 -5.69
C ASN A 51 14.78 -28.16 -5.93
N ILE A 52 15.11 -26.97 -5.41
CA ILE A 52 14.36 -25.72 -5.67
C ILE A 52 14.82 -25.14 -7.01
N ASP A 53 13.85 -24.81 -7.87
CA ASP A 53 14.11 -24.17 -9.16
C ASP A 53 14.34 -22.66 -9.00
N LEU A 54 13.55 -22.00 -8.12
CA LEU A 54 13.58 -20.56 -7.93
C LEU A 54 13.25 -20.17 -6.49
N VAL A 55 13.92 -19.13 -5.99
CA VAL A 55 13.61 -18.49 -4.71
C VAL A 55 13.01 -17.11 -4.97
N HIS A 56 11.86 -16.82 -4.37
CA HIS A 56 11.25 -15.51 -4.37
C HIS A 56 11.37 -14.84 -3.00
N PHE A 57 11.93 -13.64 -2.98
CA PHE A 57 11.92 -12.72 -1.85
C PHE A 57 10.83 -11.67 -2.11
N PRO A 58 9.63 -11.81 -1.54
CA PRO A 58 8.47 -10.95 -1.86
C PRO A 58 8.50 -9.60 -1.14
N TYR A 59 9.59 -9.27 -0.50
CA TYR A 59 9.81 -8.02 0.20
C TYR A 59 11.26 -7.58 0.17
N PHE A 60 11.47 -6.33 -0.17
CA PHE A 60 12.77 -5.66 -0.18
C PHE A 60 12.71 -4.37 0.64
N GLU A 61 13.70 -4.15 1.48
CA GLU A 61 13.84 -2.92 2.23
C GLU A 61 15.25 -2.36 2.09
N PRO A 62 15.42 -1.07 1.71
CA PRO A 62 16.73 -0.51 1.36
C PRO A 62 17.74 -0.50 2.52
N PHE A 63 17.26 -0.30 3.75
CA PHE A 63 18.10 -0.05 4.92
C PHE A 63 18.21 -1.24 5.88
N PHE A 64 17.68 -2.39 5.48
CA PHE A 64 17.79 -3.65 6.19
C PHE A 64 18.46 -4.71 5.29
N LEU A 65 19.17 -5.62 5.87
CA LEU A 65 19.79 -6.73 5.11
C LEU A 65 18.71 -7.78 4.77
N ALA A 66 17.82 -7.39 3.86
CA ALA A 66 16.66 -8.19 3.45
C ALA A 66 17.03 -9.28 2.45
N LEU A 67 18.05 -9.07 1.62
CA LEU A 67 18.47 -10.01 0.59
C LEU A 67 19.85 -10.59 0.87
N PRO A 68 20.07 -11.89 0.61
CA PRO A 68 21.41 -12.47 0.61
C PRO A 68 22.23 -11.89 -0.56
N VAL A 69 23.49 -11.58 -0.30
CA VAL A 69 24.45 -11.10 -1.32
C VAL A 69 24.79 -12.21 -2.29
N TYR A 70 25.06 -13.40 -1.77
CA TYR A 70 25.26 -14.64 -2.56
C TYR A 70 23.93 -15.35 -2.78
N LYS A 71 23.63 -15.71 -4.02
CA LYS A 71 22.40 -16.41 -4.43
C LYS A 71 22.74 -17.78 -5.00
N ARG A 72 22.36 -18.82 -4.26
CA ARG A 72 22.55 -20.23 -4.69
C ARG A 72 21.57 -20.63 -5.78
N TYR A 73 20.37 -20.03 -5.77
CA TYR A 73 19.26 -20.37 -6.67
C TYR A 73 18.94 -19.21 -7.59
N LYS A 74 18.28 -19.46 -8.72
CA LYS A 74 17.63 -18.43 -9.51
C LYS A 74 16.67 -17.65 -8.59
N THR A 75 16.68 -16.31 -8.67
CA THR A 75 16.04 -15.46 -7.65
C THR A 75 15.17 -14.39 -8.28
N ALA A 76 13.92 -14.32 -7.85
CA ALA A 76 13.02 -13.18 -8.04
C ALA A 76 12.92 -12.36 -6.75
N VAL A 77 12.77 -11.05 -6.88
CA VAL A 77 12.62 -10.14 -5.73
C VAL A 77 11.48 -9.16 -6.01
N THR A 78 10.52 -9.04 -5.08
CA THR A 78 9.55 -7.95 -5.15
C THR A 78 10.08 -6.72 -4.40
N VAL A 79 10.08 -5.60 -5.11
CA VAL A 79 10.39 -4.26 -4.60
C VAL A 79 9.13 -3.43 -4.77
N HIS A 80 8.38 -3.20 -3.71
CA HIS A 80 7.13 -2.45 -3.75
C HIS A 80 7.36 -1.00 -4.15
N ASP A 81 8.30 -0.33 -3.50
CA ASP A 81 8.76 1.02 -3.83
C ASP A 81 10.18 1.29 -3.32
N LEU A 82 10.67 2.47 -3.67
CA LEU A 82 11.92 3.03 -3.17
C LEU A 82 11.70 4.43 -2.58
N THR A 83 10.53 4.71 -2.02
CA THR A 83 10.18 6.01 -1.43
C THR A 83 11.28 6.61 -0.54
N PRO A 84 11.90 5.85 0.40
CA PRO A 84 12.95 6.40 1.24
C PRO A 84 14.26 6.72 0.49
N ILE A 85 14.46 6.16 -0.69
CA ILE A 85 15.63 6.45 -1.55
C ILE A 85 15.33 7.67 -2.42
N VAL A 86 14.13 7.74 -2.99
CA VAL A 86 13.67 8.83 -3.86
C VAL A 86 13.63 10.15 -3.08
N PHE A 87 13.07 10.11 -1.89
CA PHE A 87 12.85 11.28 -1.02
C PHE A 87 13.78 11.29 0.19
N SER A 88 15.06 11.04 -0.05
CA SER A 88 16.10 10.91 0.99
C SER A 88 16.25 12.11 1.94
N LYS A 89 15.74 13.29 1.57
CA LYS A 89 15.70 14.47 2.46
C LYS A 89 14.69 14.28 3.60
N HIS A 90 13.57 13.60 3.34
CA HIS A 90 12.51 13.32 4.32
C HIS A 90 12.73 11.98 5.04
N PHE A 91 13.60 11.14 4.49
CA PHE A 91 13.96 9.83 5.03
C PHE A 91 15.47 9.71 5.22
N PRO A 92 16.05 10.49 6.15
CA PRO A 92 17.49 10.46 6.41
C PRO A 92 17.93 9.06 6.87
N ARG A 93 18.99 8.52 6.24
CA ARG A 93 19.43 7.13 6.44
C ARG A 93 20.71 6.98 7.25
N GLY A 94 21.41 8.09 7.48
CA GLY A 94 22.71 8.09 8.15
C GLY A 94 23.78 7.25 7.42
N ILE A 95 24.95 7.12 8.04
CA ILE A 95 26.08 6.34 7.47
C ILE A 95 25.75 4.85 7.41
N LYS A 96 25.21 4.27 8.50
CA LYS A 96 24.86 2.84 8.58
C LYS A 96 23.80 2.47 7.53
N GLY A 97 22.75 3.30 7.35
CA GLY A 97 21.74 3.10 6.33
C GLY A 97 22.29 3.21 4.91
N SER A 98 23.24 4.11 4.69
CA SER A 98 23.93 4.27 3.40
C SER A 98 24.74 3.02 3.02
N ILE A 99 25.48 2.45 3.97
CA ILE A 99 26.23 1.19 3.76
C ILE A 99 25.26 0.04 3.45
N LYS A 100 24.22 -0.14 4.26
CA LYS A 100 23.19 -1.17 4.03
C LYS A 100 22.54 -1.01 2.66
N TRP A 101 22.19 0.22 2.25
CA TRP A 101 21.68 0.48 0.92
C TRP A 101 22.61 -0.01 -0.19
N GLN A 102 23.92 0.31 -0.13
CA GLN A 102 24.85 -0.15 -1.16
C GLN A 102 24.92 -1.69 -1.22
N MET A 103 24.94 -2.36 -0.07
CA MET A 103 24.91 -3.83 -0.01
C MET A 103 23.62 -4.39 -0.61
N GLN A 104 22.46 -3.86 -0.24
CA GLN A 104 21.16 -4.31 -0.73
C GLN A 104 20.98 -3.99 -2.22
N ARG A 105 21.41 -2.82 -2.67
CA ARG A 105 21.46 -2.44 -4.08
C ARG A 105 22.28 -3.44 -4.90
N TYR A 106 23.47 -3.80 -4.40
CA TYR A 106 24.31 -4.81 -5.05
C TYR A 106 23.62 -6.19 -5.08
N ALA A 107 23.03 -6.62 -3.97
CA ALA A 107 22.31 -7.89 -3.88
C ALA A 107 21.10 -7.91 -4.85
N LEU A 108 20.38 -6.80 -4.98
CA LEU A 108 19.24 -6.66 -5.89
C LEU A 108 19.68 -6.72 -7.36
N LYS A 109 20.82 -6.10 -7.72
CA LYS A 109 21.42 -6.20 -9.06
C LYS A 109 21.76 -7.64 -9.47
N LYS A 110 21.98 -8.53 -8.51
CA LYS A 110 22.25 -9.95 -8.75
C LYS A 110 20.99 -10.82 -8.83
N ALA A 111 19.79 -10.26 -8.61
CA ALA A 111 18.55 -10.99 -8.83
C ALA A 111 18.31 -11.25 -10.33
N ASN A 112 17.73 -12.41 -10.65
CA ASN A 112 17.42 -12.76 -12.04
C ASN A 112 16.21 -11.95 -12.58
N ALA A 113 15.23 -11.68 -11.73
CA ALA A 113 14.10 -10.79 -12.01
C ALA A 113 13.75 -9.93 -10.80
N ILE A 114 13.25 -8.73 -11.09
CA ILE A 114 12.64 -7.84 -10.11
C ILE A 114 11.16 -7.70 -10.49
N ILE A 115 10.30 -7.83 -9.50
CA ILE A 115 8.87 -7.57 -9.58
C ILE A 115 8.60 -6.26 -8.85
N THR A 116 7.68 -5.45 -9.35
CA THR A 116 7.24 -4.21 -8.69
C THR A 116 5.79 -3.93 -9.02
N ASP A 117 5.15 -3.09 -8.22
CA ASP A 117 3.70 -2.95 -8.20
C ASP A 117 3.19 -1.90 -9.21
N SER A 118 4.06 -1.03 -9.75
CA SER A 118 3.68 0.05 -10.67
C SER A 118 4.79 0.44 -11.65
N ASN A 119 4.41 1.12 -12.73
CA ASN A 119 5.37 1.74 -13.64
C ASN A 119 6.15 2.88 -12.99
N SER A 120 5.53 3.58 -12.03
CA SER A 120 6.21 4.59 -11.20
C SER A 120 7.37 3.97 -10.43
N SER A 121 7.11 2.90 -9.65
CA SER A 121 8.15 2.18 -8.91
C SER A 121 9.19 1.53 -9.84
N LYS A 122 8.78 1.05 -11.03
CA LYS A 122 9.72 0.53 -12.04
C LYS A 122 10.73 1.60 -12.47
N LYS A 123 10.28 2.81 -12.77
CA LYS A 123 11.16 3.95 -13.15
C LYS A 123 12.18 4.23 -12.04
N ASP A 124 11.75 4.22 -10.79
CA ASP A 124 12.64 4.45 -9.65
C ASP A 124 13.66 3.31 -9.47
N ILE A 125 13.23 2.06 -9.62
CA ILE A 125 14.14 0.90 -9.53
C ILE A 125 15.21 0.98 -10.63
N VAL A 126 14.81 1.25 -11.86
CA VAL A 126 15.77 1.43 -12.97
C VAL A 126 16.76 2.55 -12.67
N LYS A 127 16.26 3.70 -12.22
CA LYS A 127 17.06 4.90 -11.93
C LYS A 127 18.01 4.71 -10.75
N TYR A 128 17.51 4.27 -9.60
CA TYR A 128 18.25 4.28 -8.34
C TYR A 128 19.03 2.99 -8.07
N VAL A 129 18.51 1.84 -8.52
CA VAL A 129 19.25 0.58 -8.45
C VAL A 129 20.24 0.49 -9.60
N GLY A 130 19.86 0.93 -10.80
CA GLY A 130 20.72 0.86 -12.02
C GLY A 130 20.70 -0.56 -12.60
N VAL A 131 19.52 -1.11 -12.81
CA VAL A 131 19.28 -2.38 -13.51
C VAL A 131 18.64 -2.12 -14.88
N PRO A 132 18.85 -3.00 -15.88
CA PRO A 132 18.16 -2.87 -17.17
C PRO A 132 16.65 -2.94 -17.01
N GLU A 133 15.92 -2.10 -17.73
CA GLU A 133 14.47 -1.99 -17.64
C GLU A 133 13.74 -3.34 -17.89
N GLY A 134 14.20 -4.13 -18.84
CA GLY A 134 13.65 -5.45 -19.16
C GLY A 134 13.80 -6.49 -18.04
N ARG A 135 14.52 -6.18 -16.95
CA ARG A 135 14.64 -7.02 -15.78
C ARG A 135 13.60 -6.69 -14.70
N VAL A 136 12.91 -5.55 -14.83
CA VAL A 136 11.89 -5.08 -13.89
C VAL A 136 10.51 -5.31 -14.50
N ASN A 137 9.73 -6.18 -13.86
CA ASN A 137 8.40 -6.59 -14.30
C ASN A 137 7.34 -5.92 -13.43
N VAL A 138 6.42 -5.20 -14.04
CA VAL A 138 5.29 -4.57 -13.35
C VAL A 138 4.17 -5.57 -13.22
N ILE A 139 3.72 -5.81 -11.98
CA ILE A 139 2.61 -6.70 -11.65
C ILE A 139 1.72 -5.98 -10.65
N TYR A 140 0.57 -5.51 -11.13
CA TYR A 140 -0.38 -4.80 -10.27
C TYR A 140 -0.96 -5.72 -9.20
N LEU A 141 -1.24 -5.15 -8.03
CA LEU A 141 -1.91 -5.79 -6.91
C LEU A 141 -3.44 -5.67 -7.07
N ALA A 142 -4.18 -6.21 -6.11
CA ALA A 142 -5.63 -6.07 -6.04
C ALA A 142 -6.06 -5.77 -4.60
N ALA A 143 -7.26 -5.25 -4.41
CA ALA A 143 -7.91 -5.24 -3.10
C ALA A 143 -8.12 -6.67 -2.60
N GLY A 144 -8.25 -6.85 -1.29
CA GLY A 144 -8.67 -8.13 -0.72
C GLY A 144 -10.05 -8.54 -1.22
N GLU A 145 -10.27 -9.84 -1.36
CA GLU A 145 -11.56 -10.38 -1.86
C GLU A 145 -12.74 -10.00 -0.96
N ASP A 146 -12.47 -9.66 0.30
CA ASP A 146 -13.47 -9.22 1.28
C ASP A 146 -13.95 -7.78 1.06
N PHE A 147 -13.15 -6.96 0.36
CA PHE A 147 -13.52 -5.59 0.03
C PHE A 147 -14.55 -5.58 -1.11
N ILE A 148 -15.81 -5.52 -0.74
CA ILE A 148 -16.96 -5.53 -1.64
C ILE A 148 -17.96 -4.46 -1.24
N LYS A 149 -18.80 -4.04 -2.18
CA LYS A 149 -19.95 -3.19 -1.87
C LYS A 149 -21.04 -3.99 -1.18
N LEU A 150 -21.34 -3.63 0.05
CA LEU A 150 -22.33 -4.33 0.88
C LEU A 150 -23.77 -3.86 0.56
N LYS A 151 -24.74 -4.78 0.71
CA LYS A 151 -26.14 -4.51 0.40
C LYS A 151 -27.01 -4.31 1.66
N THR A 152 -26.49 -4.57 2.86
CA THR A 152 -27.27 -4.63 4.11
C THR A 152 -27.01 -3.45 5.05
N GLU A 153 -28.08 -2.88 5.64
CA GLU A 153 -28.00 -1.72 6.55
C GLU A 153 -27.78 -2.10 8.02
N ASN A 154 -28.14 -3.32 8.44
CA ASN A 154 -28.14 -3.72 9.85
C ASN A 154 -26.73 -3.80 10.49
N ILE A 155 -25.69 -4.05 9.69
CA ILE A 155 -24.30 -4.14 10.18
C ILE A 155 -23.74 -2.74 10.42
N LYS A 156 -24.16 -1.76 9.62
CA LYS A 156 -23.72 -0.36 9.72
C LYS A 156 -23.97 0.25 11.10
N LEU A 157 -25.09 -0.07 11.75
CA LEU A 157 -25.41 0.46 13.08
C LEU A 157 -24.43 0.02 14.15
N LYS A 158 -24.04 -1.28 14.16
CA LYS A 158 -23.09 -1.82 15.14
C LYS A 158 -21.70 -1.18 14.99
N ILE A 159 -21.21 -1.01 13.76
CA ILE A 159 -19.92 -0.38 13.48
C ILE A 159 -19.95 1.11 13.85
N LYS A 160 -21.04 1.79 13.50
CA LYS A 160 -21.23 3.19 13.85
C LYS A 160 -21.17 3.42 15.36
N GLU A 161 -21.87 2.60 16.15
CA GLU A 161 -21.86 2.66 17.60
C GLU A 161 -20.48 2.28 18.19
N LYS A 162 -19.89 1.18 17.70
CA LYS A 162 -18.59 0.67 18.15
C LYS A 162 -17.49 1.73 18.03
N TYR A 163 -17.44 2.43 16.91
CA TYR A 163 -16.40 3.41 16.59
C TYR A 163 -16.85 4.86 16.71
N LYS A 164 -18.10 5.10 17.16
CA LYS A 164 -18.71 6.44 17.31
C LYS A 164 -18.59 7.27 16.02
N LEU A 165 -18.91 6.63 14.89
CA LEU A 165 -18.76 7.27 13.57
C LEU A 165 -19.88 8.27 13.30
N PRO A 166 -19.58 9.43 12.67
CA PRO A 166 -20.59 10.37 12.18
C PRO A 166 -21.46 9.76 11.06
N ASP A 167 -22.61 10.39 10.78
CA ASP A 167 -23.48 9.97 9.67
C ASP A 167 -22.83 10.12 8.31
N LYS A 168 -22.09 11.21 8.12
CA LYS A 168 -21.30 11.51 6.92
C LYS A 168 -19.87 11.85 7.35
N PHE A 169 -18.89 11.22 6.72
CA PHE A 169 -17.48 11.46 7.01
C PHE A 169 -16.57 11.19 5.81
N VAL A 170 -15.43 11.84 5.83
CA VAL A 170 -14.28 11.52 4.99
C VAL A 170 -13.48 10.42 5.66
N LEU A 171 -13.03 9.43 4.92
CA LEU A 171 -12.19 8.35 5.43
C LEU A 171 -10.75 8.47 4.90
N TYR A 172 -9.79 8.32 5.79
CA TYR A 172 -8.39 8.04 5.48
C TYR A 172 -7.99 6.70 6.10
N VAL A 173 -7.27 5.88 5.33
CA VAL A 173 -6.72 4.60 5.80
C VAL A 173 -5.24 4.53 5.43
N GLY A 174 -4.36 4.33 6.41
CA GLY A 174 -2.93 4.19 6.15
C GLY A 174 -2.02 4.52 7.34
N ASP A 175 -0.73 4.38 7.09
CA ASP A 175 0.33 4.78 8.02
C ASP A 175 0.50 6.32 8.00
N VAL A 176 1.31 6.84 8.93
CA VAL A 176 1.63 8.28 9.01
C VAL A 176 3.10 8.45 8.67
N THR A 177 3.37 8.78 7.42
CA THR A 177 4.72 9.08 6.92
C THR A 177 4.63 10.32 6.03
N TRP A 178 5.75 11.00 5.82
CA TRP A 178 5.81 12.25 5.04
C TRP A 178 5.07 12.18 3.70
N ASN A 179 5.21 11.09 2.95
CA ASN A 179 4.59 10.93 1.64
C ASN A 179 3.06 10.82 1.69
N LYS A 180 2.46 10.55 2.85
CA LYS A 180 1.00 10.50 3.03
C LYS A 180 0.35 11.89 3.12
N ASN A 181 1.15 12.95 3.33
CA ASN A 181 0.70 14.34 3.27
C ASN A 181 -0.43 14.71 4.25
N LEU A 182 -0.47 14.05 5.41
CA LEU A 182 -1.55 14.21 6.38
C LEU A 182 -1.61 15.60 7.03
N PRO A 183 -0.51 16.33 7.25
CA PRO A 183 -0.60 17.70 7.75
C PRO A 183 -1.46 18.61 6.84
N ARG A 184 -1.29 18.51 5.50
CA ARG A 184 -2.14 19.28 4.57
C ARG A 184 -3.59 18.82 4.57
N LEU A 185 -3.84 17.51 4.73
CA LEU A 185 -5.19 16.98 4.87
C LEU A 185 -5.87 17.57 6.12
N LEU A 186 -5.20 17.55 7.28
CA LEU A 186 -5.76 18.09 8.52
C LEU A 186 -6.03 19.59 8.43
N GLU A 187 -5.17 20.35 7.77
CA GLU A 187 -5.41 21.77 7.50
C GLU A 187 -6.65 21.97 6.60
N ALA A 188 -6.81 21.16 5.54
CA ALA A 188 -8.00 21.21 4.69
C ALA A 188 -9.28 20.83 5.46
N ILE A 189 -9.23 19.84 6.34
CA ILE A 189 -10.31 19.46 7.25
C ILE A 189 -10.68 20.62 8.19
N ARG A 190 -9.69 21.29 8.77
CA ARG A 190 -9.92 22.46 9.61
C ARG A 190 -10.63 23.60 8.87
N LYS A 191 -10.25 23.86 7.60
CA LYS A 191 -10.88 24.87 6.73
C LYS A 191 -12.30 24.52 6.31
N THR A 192 -12.63 23.25 6.22
CA THR A 192 -13.95 22.77 5.72
C THR A 192 -14.93 22.45 6.85
N GLY A 193 -14.45 22.09 8.02
CA GLY A 193 -15.27 21.58 9.12
C GLY A 193 -15.87 20.18 8.87
N ILE A 194 -15.49 19.51 7.81
CA ILE A 194 -16.00 18.18 7.44
C ILE A 194 -15.42 17.13 8.39
N PRO A 195 -16.24 16.18 8.92
CA PRO A 195 -15.72 15.11 9.78
C PRO A 195 -14.74 14.21 9.03
N LEU A 196 -13.59 13.91 9.65
CA LEU A 196 -12.56 12.99 9.16
C LEU A 196 -12.42 11.81 10.12
N VAL A 197 -12.52 10.61 9.58
CA VAL A 197 -12.19 9.35 10.26
C VAL A 197 -10.86 8.86 9.71
N MET A 198 -9.89 8.63 10.59
CA MET A 198 -8.56 8.16 10.22
C MET A 198 -8.32 6.77 10.82
N VAL A 199 -7.99 5.79 9.99
CA VAL A 199 -7.66 4.43 10.40
C VAL A 199 -6.17 4.17 10.18
N GLY A 200 -5.47 3.78 11.24
CA GLY A 200 -4.05 3.44 11.20
C GLY A 200 -3.45 3.29 12.59
N LYS A 201 -2.69 2.21 12.81
CA LYS A 201 -2.12 1.89 14.13
C LYS A 201 -1.27 3.03 14.71
N ALA A 202 -0.49 3.70 13.87
CA ALA A 202 0.40 4.78 14.31
C ALA A 202 -0.36 6.02 14.83
N LEU A 203 -1.61 6.22 14.40
CA LEU A 203 -2.40 7.41 14.76
C LEU A 203 -2.70 7.53 16.26
N VAL A 204 -2.72 6.40 16.98
CA VAL A 204 -3.06 6.32 18.41
C VAL A 204 -1.94 5.69 19.26
N SER A 205 -0.80 5.35 18.64
CA SER A 205 0.33 4.76 19.35
C SER A 205 1.25 5.84 19.91
N ASP A 206 1.66 5.68 21.16
CA ASP A 206 2.70 6.50 21.80
C ASP A 206 4.07 5.80 21.79
N ASP A 207 4.12 4.55 21.32
CA ASP A 207 5.34 3.73 21.26
C ASP A 207 6.11 4.00 19.95
N TYR A 208 6.74 5.18 19.87
CA TYR A 208 7.65 5.55 18.81
C TYR A 208 8.66 6.62 19.26
N ASP A 209 9.82 6.64 18.60
CA ASP A 209 10.85 7.65 18.86
C ASP A 209 10.46 9.01 18.24
N ARG A 210 10.09 9.96 19.11
CA ARG A 210 9.69 11.33 18.72
C ARG A 210 10.86 12.17 18.19
N THR A 211 12.10 11.72 18.41
CA THR A 211 13.31 12.42 17.92
C THR A 211 13.75 11.92 16.55
N ASN A 212 13.17 10.82 16.06
CA ASN A 212 13.47 10.28 14.74
C ASN A 212 12.79 11.13 13.65
N PRO A 213 13.56 11.76 12.74
CA PRO A 213 13.02 12.62 11.68
C PRO A 213 11.97 11.92 10.76
N TRP A 214 11.96 10.59 10.71
CA TRP A 214 10.95 9.85 9.98
C TRP A 214 9.55 9.98 10.60
N ASN A 215 9.47 10.38 11.88
CA ASN A 215 8.24 10.51 12.65
C ASN A 215 7.78 11.97 12.78
N ASP A 216 8.45 12.93 12.14
CA ASP A 216 8.11 14.36 12.27
C ASP A 216 6.64 14.64 11.92
N ASP A 217 6.13 14.02 10.84
CA ASP A 217 4.73 14.19 10.46
C ASP A 217 3.79 13.44 11.40
N LEU A 218 4.21 12.30 11.97
CA LEU A 218 3.41 11.58 12.97
C LEU A 218 3.19 12.43 14.22
N VAL A 219 4.23 13.08 14.74
CA VAL A 219 4.12 13.99 15.89
C VAL A 219 3.15 15.12 15.60
N LYS A 220 3.29 15.79 14.43
CA LYS A 220 2.38 16.88 14.02
C LYS A 220 0.94 16.42 13.89
N VAL A 221 0.72 15.30 13.17
CA VAL A 221 -0.61 14.74 12.91
C VAL A 221 -1.32 14.37 14.21
N GLN A 222 -0.62 13.77 15.17
CA GLN A 222 -1.22 13.45 16.47
C GLN A 222 -1.64 14.71 17.23
N GLN A 223 -0.77 15.72 17.30
CA GLN A 223 -1.05 17.00 17.97
C GLN A 223 -2.24 17.74 17.34
N GLU A 224 -2.24 17.86 16.00
CA GLU A 224 -3.31 18.54 15.27
C GLU A 224 -4.65 17.79 15.37
N ALA A 225 -4.62 16.46 15.33
CA ALA A 225 -5.83 15.65 15.44
C ALA A 225 -6.42 15.67 16.85
N GLU A 226 -5.60 15.82 17.91
CA GLU A 226 -6.08 16.02 19.28
C GLU A 226 -6.77 17.36 19.48
N ALA A 227 -6.28 18.39 18.81
CA ALA A 227 -6.84 19.74 18.90
C ALA A 227 -8.11 19.95 18.03
N ASN A 228 -8.43 19.00 17.14
CA ASN A 228 -9.53 19.14 16.16
C ASN A 228 -10.65 18.14 16.43
N THR A 229 -11.78 18.60 16.95
CA THR A 229 -12.96 17.77 17.27
C THR A 229 -13.62 17.11 16.07
N ASN A 230 -13.33 17.57 14.83
CA ASN A 230 -13.81 16.95 13.61
C ASN A 230 -12.96 15.74 13.16
N VAL A 231 -11.88 15.39 13.89
CA VAL A 231 -10.99 14.29 13.55
C VAL A 231 -11.15 13.14 14.54
N ILE A 232 -11.52 11.97 14.03
CA ILE A 232 -11.66 10.72 14.80
C ILE A 232 -10.52 9.79 14.38
N ARG A 233 -9.71 9.36 15.36
CA ARG A 233 -8.60 8.41 15.15
C ARG A 233 -9.00 7.03 15.66
N LEU A 234 -8.98 6.01 14.80
CA LEU A 234 -9.41 4.64 15.13
C LEU A 234 -8.23 3.70 15.25
N GLY A 235 -7.06 3.93 15.40
CA GLY A 235 -5.99 2.94 15.57
C GLY A 235 -6.10 1.74 14.61
N PHE A 236 -5.83 0.55 15.13
CA PHE A 236 -6.01 -0.69 14.39
C PHE A 236 -7.49 -1.09 14.32
N VAL A 237 -7.94 -1.41 13.12
CA VAL A 237 -9.29 -1.90 12.84
C VAL A 237 -9.17 -3.26 12.15
N SER A 238 -10.02 -4.24 12.48
CA SER A 238 -10.03 -5.54 11.80
C SER A 238 -10.44 -5.38 10.32
N ASN A 239 -10.08 -6.34 9.46
CA ASN A 239 -10.44 -6.26 8.05
C ASN A 239 -11.96 -6.24 7.85
N GLU A 240 -12.71 -7.01 8.63
CA GLU A 240 -14.17 -7.08 8.59
C GLU A 240 -14.78 -5.70 8.89
N ASP A 241 -14.34 -5.07 9.97
CA ASP A 241 -14.82 -3.75 10.35
C ASP A 241 -14.36 -2.66 9.35
N LEU A 242 -13.16 -2.81 8.78
CA LEU A 242 -12.63 -1.87 7.81
C LEU A 242 -13.45 -1.86 6.50
N VAL A 243 -13.89 -3.03 6.04
CA VAL A 243 -14.80 -3.15 4.89
C VAL A 243 -16.09 -2.38 5.15
N GLU A 244 -16.67 -2.51 6.33
CA GLU A 244 -17.88 -1.77 6.73
C GLU A 244 -17.62 -0.26 6.76
N ILE A 245 -16.51 0.18 7.34
CA ILE A 245 -16.14 1.61 7.42
C ILE A 245 -15.98 2.20 6.01
N TYR A 246 -15.35 1.49 5.07
CA TYR A 246 -15.28 1.93 3.67
C TYR A 246 -16.67 2.07 3.04
N ASN A 247 -17.58 1.12 3.32
CA ASN A 247 -18.95 1.13 2.81
C ASN A 247 -19.83 2.23 3.44
N MET A 248 -19.45 2.75 4.61
CA MET A 248 -20.14 3.85 5.31
C MET A 248 -19.59 5.22 4.96
N ALA A 249 -18.33 5.29 4.54
CA ALA A 249 -17.67 6.57 4.24
C ALA A 249 -18.36 7.29 3.08
N THR A 250 -18.56 8.59 3.24
CA THR A 250 -19.08 9.44 2.16
C THR A 250 -18.07 9.57 1.03
N VAL A 251 -16.79 9.63 1.39
CA VAL A 251 -15.66 9.69 0.45
C VAL A 251 -14.38 9.23 1.15
N PHE A 252 -13.57 8.48 0.44
CA PHE A 252 -12.21 8.13 0.83
C PHE A 252 -11.23 9.15 0.22
N ILE A 253 -10.23 9.56 0.99
CA ILE A 253 -9.17 10.44 0.51
C ILE A 253 -7.78 9.85 0.74
N MET A 254 -6.94 9.88 -0.31
CA MET A 254 -5.50 9.62 -0.24
C MET A 254 -4.74 10.76 -0.91
N PRO A 255 -4.36 11.82 -0.16
CA PRO A 255 -3.76 13.04 -0.70
C PRO A 255 -2.23 12.91 -0.84
N SER A 256 -1.72 11.71 -1.01
CA SER A 256 -0.29 11.39 -0.94
C SER A 256 0.55 12.15 -1.95
N LEU A 257 1.76 12.52 -1.53
CA LEU A 257 2.84 13.09 -2.36
C LEU A 257 3.57 12.02 -3.18
N TYR A 258 3.43 10.77 -2.79
CA TYR A 258 4.00 9.62 -3.50
C TYR A 258 3.44 8.30 -2.95
N GLU A 259 3.16 7.35 -3.86
CA GLU A 259 2.80 5.97 -3.53
C GLU A 259 3.50 4.98 -4.47
N GLY A 260 3.90 3.83 -3.91
CA GLY A 260 4.39 2.70 -4.70
C GLY A 260 3.26 2.01 -5.48
N PHE A 261 2.05 1.91 -4.88
CA PHE A 261 0.85 1.38 -5.52
C PHE A 261 -0.42 2.12 -5.09
N GLY A 262 -0.77 2.11 -3.80
CA GLY A 262 -2.00 2.74 -3.31
C GLY A 262 -3.14 1.74 -3.10
N LEU A 263 -2.87 0.60 -2.45
CA LEU A 263 -3.88 -0.43 -2.13
C LEU A 263 -5.17 0.15 -1.53
N PRO A 264 -5.14 1.10 -0.56
CA PRO A 264 -6.35 1.67 0.03
C PRO A 264 -7.28 2.35 -0.99
N VAL A 265 -6.74 2.85 -2.11
CA VAL A 265 -7.55 3.39 -3.22
C VAL A 265 -8.38 2.27 -3.86
N LEU A 266 -7.78 1.11 -4.13
CA LEU A 266 -8.51 -0.05 -4.68
C LEU A 266 -9.51 -0.64 -3.68
N GLU A 267 -9.17 -0.68 -2.39
CA GLU A 267 -10.05 -1.13 -1.32
C GLU A 267 -11.30 -0.24 -1.23
N ALA A 268 -11.12 1.09 -1.24
CA ALA A 268 -12.22 2.05 -1.29
C ALA A 268 -13.09 1.85 -2.55
N MET A 269 -12.46 1.72 -3.72
CA MET A 269 -13.17 1.49 -4.98
C MET A 269 -13.94 0.17 -4.99
N ALA A 270 -13.35 -0.92 -4.51
CA ALA A 270 -13.98 -2.23 -4.42
C ALA A 270 -15.17 -2.23 -3.46
N SER A 271 -15.09 -1.44 -2.38
CA SER A 271 -16.19 -1.21 -1.43
C SER A 271 -17.24 -0.21 -1.95
N GLY A 272 -17.05 0.35 -3.15
CA GLY A 272 -17.94 1.34 -3.75
C GLY A 272 -17.90 2.72 -3.09
N CYS A 273 -16.86 3.03 -2.30
CA CYS A 273 -16.61 4.34 -1.74
C CYS A 273 -16.06 5.29 -2.82
N PRO A 274 -16.62 6.51 -2.99
CA PRO A 274 -16.03 7.53 -3.85
C PRO A 274 -14.60 7.87 -3.43
N VAL A 275 -13.72 8.14 -4.39
CA VAL A 275 -12.29 8.36 -4.11
C VAL A 275 -11.85 9.77 -4.52
N ILE A 276 -11.13 10.44 -3.63
CA ILE A 276 -10.31 11.61 -3.92
C ILE A 276 -8.85 11.19 -3.78
N THR A 277 -8.01 11.52 -4.75
CA THR A 277 -6.57 11.23 -4.69
C THR A 277 -5.76 12.27 -5.48
N THR A 278 -4.46 12.05 -5.63
CA THR A 278 -3.54 12.95 -6.33
C THR A 278 -3.00 12.31 -7.61
N LYS A 279 -2.31 13.08 -8.44
CA LYS A 279 -1.65 12.55 -9.65
C LYS A 279 -0.20 12.10 -9.38
N GLU A 280 0.16 11.83 -8.12
CA GLU A 280 1.52 11.55 -7.72
C GLU A 280 1.80 10.03 -7.67
N GLY A 281 3.02 9.65 -8.04
CA GLY A 281 3.47 8.26 -8.02
C GLY A 281 2.64 7.33 -8.90
N SER A 282 2.16 6.25 -8.31
CA SER A 282 1.33 5.23 -8.97
C SER A 282 -0.18 5.51 -8.92
N LEU A 283 -0.63 6.53 -8.19
CA LEU A 283 -2.05 6.78 -7.97
C LEU A 283 -2.85 6.93 -9.28
N PRO A 284 -2.35 7.60 -10.35
CA PRO A 284 -3.05 7.61 -11.64
C PRO A 284 -3.12 6.24 -12.31
N GLU A 285 -2.10 5.38 -12.12
CA GLU A 285 -2.10 4.01 -12.67
C GLU A 285 -3.17 3.14 -12.00
N VAL A 286 -3.45 3.39 -10.72
CA VAL A 286 -4.42 2.62 -9.92
C VAL A 286 -5.83 3.18 -10.10
N ALA A 287 -6.02 4.48 -9.90
CA ALA A 287 -7.34 5.09 -9.90
C ALA A 287 -7.91 5.35 -11.31
N GLY A 288 -7.06 5.58 -12.32
CA GLY A 288 -7.52 5.92 -13.67
C GLY A 288 -8.47 7.13 -13.66
N GLU A 289 -9.62 7.02 -14.31
CA GLU A 289 -10.66 8.04 -14.36
C GLU A 289 -11.74 7.85 -13.27
N ALA A 290 -11.49 6.99 -12.29
CA ALA A 290 -12.47 6.62 -11.28
C ALA A 290 -12.32 7.41 -9.96
N ALA A 291 -11.50 8.46 -9.94
CA ALA A 291 -11.30 9.33 -8.78
C ALA A 291 -11.38 10.80 -9.15
N LEU A 292 -11.71 11.65 -8.17
CA LEU A 292 -11.45 13.08 -8.26
C LEU A 292 -9.99 13.35 -7.89
N TYR A 293 -9.26 14.02 -8.78
CA TYR A 293 -7.87 14.38 -8.54
C TYR A 293 -7.75 15.80 -7.98
N VAL A 294 -6.91 15.93 -6.94
CA VAL A 294 -6.54 17.19 -6.32
C VAL A 294 -5.02 17.42 -6.42
N ASP A 295 -4.60 18.66 -6.30
CA ASP A 295 -3.18 19.01 -6.19
C ASP A 295 -2.68 18.67 -4.78
N ALA A 296 -1.72 17.73 -4.71
CA ALA A 296 -1.12 17.27 -3.46
C ALA A 296 -0.40 18.40 -2.68
N TYR A 297 0.03 19.45 -3.37
CA TYR A 297 0.80 20.55 -2.80
C TYR A 297 -0.07 21.75 -2.40
N SER A 298 -1.38 21.72 -2.68
CA SER A 298 -2.34 22.79 -2.36
C SER A 298 -3.39 22.33 -1.36
N THR A 299 -3.36 22.90 -0.16
CA THR A 299 -4.39 22.70 0.86
C THR A 299 -5.76 23.15 0.36
N GLU A 300 -5.81 24.23 -0.44
CA GLU A 300 -7.02 24.77 -1.04
C GLU A 300 -7.64 23.76 -2.01
N SER A 301 -6.84 23.18 -2.91
CA SER A 301 -7.30 22.16 -3.86
C SER A 301 -7.86 20.92 -3.13
N ILE A 302 -7.21 20.47 -2.04
CA ILE A 302 -7.70 19.38 -1.20
C ILE A 302 -9.05 19.75 -0.56
N ALA A 303 -9.16 20.96 0.01
CA ALA A 303 -10.37 21.43 0.67
C ALA A 303 -11.55 21.58 -0.32
N GLU A 304 -11.31 22.11 -1.52
CA GLU A 304 -12.31 22.23 -2.59
C GLU A 304 -12.76 20.86 -3.09
N GLY A 305 -11.81 19.93 -3.31
CA GLY A 305 -12.11 18.55 -3.70
C GLY A 305 -12.99 17.85 -2.66
N LEU A 306 -12.66 18.00 -1.37
CA LEU A 306 -13.46 17.47 -0.27
C LEU A 306 -14.88 18.03 -0.29
N LYS A 307 -15.06 19.37 -0.33
CA LYS A 307 -16.37 20.00 -0.37
C LYS A 307 -17.19 19.55 -1.58
N LYS A 308 -16.55 19.46 -2.75
CA LYS A 308 -17.19 19.05 -3.99
C LYS A 308 -17.80 17.66 -3.91
N VAL A 309 -17.00 16.65 -3.50
CA VAL A 309 -17.51 15.28 -3.43
C VAL A 309 -18.43 15.09 -2.24
N PHE A 310 -18.13 15.68 -1.07
CA PHE A 310 -18.90 15.49 0.15
C PHE A 310 -20.35 16.00 0.05
N ASN A 311 -20.59 17.05 -0.74
CA ASN A 311 -21.89 17.68 -0.87
C ASN A 311 -22.67 17.31 -2.16
N ASP A 312 -22.06 16.57 -3.10
CA ASP A 312 -22.68 16.20 -4.39
C ASP A 312 -22.94 14.69 -4.47
N GLU A 313 -24.16 14.27 -4.15
CA GLU A 313 -24.56 12.86 -4.19
C GLU A 313 -24.52 12.26 -5.61
N ASN A 314 -24.72 13.07 -6.66
CA ASN A 314 -24.65 12.57 -8.04
C ASN A 314 -23.19 12.26 -8.40
N LEU A 315 -22.27 13.14 -8.02
CA LEU A 315 -20.84 12.90 -8.20
C LEU A 315 -20.37 11.69 -7.38
N GLN A 316 -20.86 11.53 -6.14
CA GLN A 316 -20.57 10.32 -5.31
C GLN A 316 -21.01 9.04 -6.03
N LYS A 317 -22.25 9.00 -6.56
CA LYS A 317 -22.78 7.84 -7.31
C LYS A 317 -21.97 7.55 -8.57
N GLU A 318 -21.57 8.59 -9.30
CA GLU A 318 -20.73 8.47 -10.49
C GLU A 318 -19.36 7.87 -10.15
N LEU A 319 -18.65 8.46 -9.17
CA LEU A 319 -17.33 7.98 -8.73
C LEU A 319 -17.40 6.57 -8.17
N SER A 320 -18.42 6.25 -7.36
CA SER A 320 -18.67 4.89 -6.86
C SER A 320 -18.81 3.88 -8.01
N LYS A 321 -19.63 4.17 -9.02
CA LYS A 321 -19.84 3.30 -10.19
C LYS A 321 -18.54 3.09 -10.99
N LYS A 322 -17.80 4.19 -11.25
CA LYS A 322 -16.51 4.13 -11.94
C LYS A 322 -15.48 3.35 -11.10
N GLY A 323 -15.44 3.56 -9.78
CA GLY A 323 -14.55 2.88 -8.85
C GLY A 323 -14.75 1.37 -8.84
N LEU A 324 -15.99 0.91 -8.71
CA LEU A 324 -16.32 -0.52 -8.76
C LEU A 324 -15.87 -1.17 -10.08
N LYS A 325 -16.10 -0.49 -11.22
CA LYS A 325 -15.63 -0.98 -12.52
C LYS A 325 -14.11 -1.05 -12.57
N ARG A 326 -13.43 -0.02 -12.06
CA ARG A 326 -11.96 0.04 -12.04
C ARG A 326 -11.35 -1.04 -11.15
N ALA A 327 -11.84 -1.23 -9.93
CA ALA A 327 -11.37 -2.25 -9.01
C ALA A 327 -11.49 -3.67 -9.60
N ALA A 328 -12.56 -3.95 -10.36
CA ALA A 328 -12.77 -5.25 -11.02
C ALA A 328 -11.72 -5.60 -12.09
N GLU A 329 -10.93 -4.64 -12.57
CA GLU A 329 -9.83 -4.89 -13.51
C GLU A 329 -8.62 -5.56 -12.84
N PHE A 330 -8.53 -5.48 -11.50
CA PHE A 330 -7.47 -6.02 -10.67
C PHE A 330 -7.94 -7.29 -9.95
N SER A 331 -7.10 -8.33 -9.91
CA SER A 331 -7.41 -9.55 -9.15
C SER A 331 -6.14 -10.27 -8.73
N TRP A 332 -6.17 -10.91 -7.57
CA TRP A 332 -5.05 -11.71 -7.06
C TRP A 332 -4.75 -12.92 -7.96
N LYS A 333 -5.75 -13.44 -8.69
CA LYS A 333 -5.53 -14.45 -9.73
C LYS A 333 -4.59 -13.94 -10.82
N LYS A 334 -4.85 -12.73 -11.37
CA LYS A 334 -3.97 -12.09 -12.38
C LYS A 334 -2.59 -11.77 -11.81
N THR A 335 -2.51 -11.34 -10.54
CA THR A 335 -1.25 -11.06 -9.85
C THR A 335 -0.41 -12.34 -9.74
N ALA A 336 -1.02 -13.46 -9.33
CA ALA A 336 -0.35 -14.76 -9.25
C ALA A 336 0.07 -15.28 -10.62
N GLU A 337 -0.80 -15.18 -11.64
CA GLU A 337 -0.50 -15.58 -13.03
C GLU A 337 0.74 -14.87 -13.56
N LYS A 338 0.74 -13.54 -13.51
CA LYS A 338 1.88 -12.74 -13.98
C LYS A 338 3.15 -13.00 -13.18
N THR A 339 3.02 -13.31 -11.88
CA THR A 339 4.17 -13.69 -11.04
C THR A 339 4.77 -15.01 -11.52
N LEU A 340 3.94 -16.01 -11.83
CA LEU A 340 4.40 -17.28 -12.40
C LEU A 340 5.02 -17.11 -13.79
N ASP A 341 4.48 -16.21 -14.61
CA ASP A 341 5.09 -15.87 -15.92
C ASP A 341 6.53 -15.34 -15.77
N VAL A 342 6.75 -14.50 -14.76
CA VAL A 342 8.10 -14.00 -14.42
C VAL A 342 9.01 -15.16 -13.99
N TYR A 343 8.52 -16.09 -13.16
CA TYR A 343 9.30 -17.26 -12.77
C TYR A 343 9.66 -18.14 -13.98
N GLY A 344 8.69 -18.41 -14.85
CA GLY A 344 8.92 -19.16 -16.07
C GLY A 344 9.98 -18.51 -16.98
N LYS A 345 9.90 -17.19 -17.19
CA LYS A 345 10.93 -16.43 -17.94
C LYS A 345 12.32 -16.50 -17.31
N VAL A 346 12.42 -16.57 -15.99
CA VAL A 346 13.70 -16.73 -15.27
C VAL A 346 14.25 -18.15 -15.47
N LEU A 347 13.39 -19.16 -15.45
CA LEU A 347 13.81 -20.56 -15.56
C LEU A 347 14.21 -20.96 -16.98
N ASN A 348 13.59 -20.35 -17.98
CA ASN A 348 13.85 -20.62 -19.41
C ASN A 348 15.07 -19.84 -19.97
N LYS A 349 15.70 -18.96 -19.16
CA LYS A 349 16.99 -18.31 -19.43
C LYS A 349 18.13 -19.07 -18.76
#